data_c83e59ddc247b3e0a6c89e93beec97f7
#
_entry.id   c83e59ddc247b3e0a6c89e93beec97f7
#
_cell.length_a   1.000
_cell.length_b   1.000
_cell.length_c   1.000
_cell.angle_alpha   90.00
_cell.angle_beta   90.00
_cell.angle_gamma   90.00
#
_symmetry.space_group_name_H-M   'P 1'
#
loop_
_entity.id
_entity.type
_entity.pdbx_description
1 polymer ?
#
loop_
_entity_poly.entity_id
_entity_poly.type
_entity_poly.pdbx_seq_one_letter_code
_entity_poly.pdbx_strand_id
1 'polypeptide(L)'
;MKASLLKKLDVLSDRYEELTALLGDAEVISDQTRFRAYSREYAEVEPVILAFRDYRKVQADLEGAQALLKDSDPELRDLAEEEVAEARGRLAALGDSLQRMLLPKDPNDSXNVFLEIRAGTGGDEAAIFSGDLFRMYSRYAERQGWRVETLSENEGEHGGYKEVIARVEGDNVYAKLKFESGAHRVQRVPETESQGRIHTSACTVAVLPEPDEQAAIEINPADLRVDTYRSSGAGGQHVNKTDSAVRITHIPSGIVVECQEERSQHKNRAKAMAWLAAKLNDQQQAAAQQAIASTRKLLVGSGDRSERIRTYNFPQGRVTDHRINLTLYSLGEVMEGAVEQVIEPLLQEYQADQLAALGD
;
A
#
# COMPACT_ATOMS: atom_id res chain seq x y z
N MET A 1 7.94 -24.96 15.10
CA MET A 1 8.34 -23.61 14.69
C MET A 1 9.86 -23.53 14.63
N LYS A 2 10.42 -22.89 13.62
CA LYS A 2 11.86 -22.81 13.42
C LYS A 2 12.53 -22.00 14.53
N ALA A 3 13.77 -22.36 14.84
CA ALA A 3 14.54 -21.70 15.90
C ALA A 3 14.74 -20.20 15.61
N SER A 4 14.91 -19.84 14.34
CA SER A 4 15.08 -18.43 13.95
C SER A 4 13.84 -17.60 14.25
N LEU A 5 12.65 -18.17 14.07
CA LEU A 5 11.40 -17.49 14.36
C LEU A 5 11.18 -17.33 15.86
N LEU A 6 11.55 -18.36 16.64
CA LEU A 6 11.48 -18.28 18.11
C LEU A 6 12.41 -17.19 18.63
N LYS A 7 13.58 -17.05 18.01
CA LYS A 7 14.53 -16.00 18.37
C LYS A 7 13.96 -14.60 18.11
N LYS A 8 13.30 -14.43 16.96
CA LYS A 8 12.63 -13.16 16.63
C LYS A 8 11.54 -12.84 17.65
N LEU A 9 10.78 -13.86 18.05
CA LEU A 9 9.71 -13.68 19.04
C LEU A 9 10.27 -13.29 20.41
N ASP A 10 11.42 -13.85 20.79
CA ASP A 10 12.08 -13.48 22.03
C ASP A 10 12.54 -12.03 22.00
N VAL A 11 13.08 -11.57 20.86
CA VAL A 11 13.50 -10.17 20.69
C VAL A 11 12.28 -9.25 20.79
N LEU A 12 11.18 -9.64 20.16
CA LEU A 12 9.93 -8.85 20.23
C LEU A 12 9.36 -8.81 21.64
N SER A 13 9.48 -9.91 22.39
CA SER A 13 9.05 -9.95 23.79
C SER A 13 9.84 -8.96 24.64
N ASP A 14 11.15 -8.88 24.43
CA ASP A 14 12.00 -7.91 25.11
C ASP A 14 11.62 -6.50 24.72
N ARG A 15 11.35 -6.26 23.43
CA ARG A 15 10.93 -4.94 22.95
C ARG A 15 9.56 -4.54 23.54
N TYR A 16 8.64 -5.50 23.65
CA TYR A 16 7.33 -5.26 24.25
C TYR A 16 7.47 -4.80 25.69
N GLU A 17 8.33 -5.44 26.48
CA GLU A 17 8.57 -5.04 27.87
C GLU A 17 9.22 -3.66 27.93
N GLU A 18 10.16 -3.38 27.03
CA GLU A 18 10.79 -2.07 26.92
C GLU A 18 9.77 -0.98 26.61
N LEU A 19 8.85 -1.25 25.65
CA LEU A 19 7.79 -0.29 25.29
C LEU A 19 6.82 -0.05 26.44
N THR A 20 6.51 -1.09 27.20
CA THR A 20 5.66 -0.97 28.37
C THR A 20 6.28 0.01 29.39
N ALA A 21 7.60 -0.15 29.62
CA ALA A 21 8.32 0.74 30.54
C ALA A 21 8.40 2.17 29.99
N LEU A 22 8.68 2.33 28.69
CA LEU A 22 8.79 3.66 28.07
C LEU A 22 7.47 4.41 28.12
N LEU A 23 6.35 3.72 27.91
CA LEU A 23 5.03 4.36 27.94
C LEU A 23 4.61 4.78 29.34
N GLY A 24 5.27 4.26 30.38
CA GLY A 24 5.06 4.68 31.76
C GLY A 24 6.06 5.73 32.24
N ASP A 25 7.03 6.11 31.40
CA ASP A 25 8.07 7.08 31.76
C ASP A 25 7.54 8.51 31.57
N ALA A 26 7.65 9.32 32.61
CA ALA A 26 7.16 10.70 32.58
C ALA A 26 7.81 11.53 31.46
N GLU A 27 9.10 11.31 31.18
CA GLU A 27 9.79 12.05 30.11
C GLU A 27 9.22 11.71 28.75
N VAL A 28 8.86 10.45 28.51
CA VAL A 28 8.25 10.02 27.26
C VAL A 28 6.83 10.56 27.14
N ILE A 29 6.06 10.49 28.22
CA ILE A 29 4.66 10.97 28.24
C ILE A 29 4.61 12.47 27.91
N SER A 30 5.58 13.24 28.38
CA SER A 30 5.64 14.69 28.14
C SER A 30 6.09 15.02 26.70
N ASP A 31 6.67 14.06 25.97
CA ASP A 31 7.09 14.22 24.58
C ASP A 31 6.08 13.52 23.68
N GLN A 32 5.15 14.28 23.10
CA GLN A 32 4.03 13.73 22.33
C GLN A 32 4.51 12.91 21.12
N THR A 33 5.58 13.33 20.47
CA THR A 33 6.10 12.62 19.28
C THR A 33 6.59 11.23 19.68
N ARG A 34 7.38 11.14 20.74
CA ARG A 34 7.89 9.86 21.22
C ARG A 34 6.77 8.98 21.76
N PHE A 35 5.86 9.57 22.55
CA PHE A 35 4.74 8.81 23.13
C PHE A 35 3.87 8.21 22.03
N ARG A 36 3.57 8.98 20.99
CA ARG A 36 2.76 8.52 19.87
C ARG A 36 3.45 7.40 19.10
N ALA A 37 4.75 7.54 18.83
CA ALA A 37 5.53 6.53 18.11
C ALA A 37 5.59 5.21 18.89
N TYR A 38 5.86 5.30 20.19
CA TYR A 38 5.93 4.11 21.05
C TYR A 38 4.56 3.46 21.24
N SER A 39 3.49 4.26 21.32
CA SER A 39 2.13 3.72 21.44
C SER A 39 1.75 2.94 20.18
N ARG A 40 2.12 3.44 19.01
CA ARG A 40 1.86 2.76 17.74
C ARG A 40 2.61 1.44 17.69
N GLU A 41 3.89 1.45 18.03
CA GLU A 41 4.71 0.25 18.02
C GLU A 41 4.17 -0.79 19.01
N TYR A 42 3.77 -0.34 20.21
CA TYR A 42 3.17 -1.20 21.24
C TYR A 42 1.91 -1.89 20.70
N ALA A 43 1.04 -1.13 20.05
CA ALA A 43 -0.19 -1.67 19.48
C ALA A 43 0.07 -2.71 18.39
N GLU A 44 1.17 -2.54 17.64
CA GLU A 44 1.55 -3.51 16.60
C GLU A 44 2.14 -4.77 17.18
N VAL A 45 2.93 -4.65 18.25
CA VAL A 45 3.66 -5.79 18.86
C VAL A 45 2.76 -6.60 19.79
N GLU A 46 1.85 -5.96 20.50
CA GLU A 46 1.05 -6.61 21.55
C GLU A 46 0.31 -7.86 21.08
N PRO A 47 -0.42 -7.86 19.94
CA PRO A 47 -1.12 -9.08 19.52
C PRO A 47 -0.16 -10.26 19.29
N VAL A 48 1.03 -9.96 18.77
CA VAL A 48 2.05 -10.99 18.51
C VAL A 48 2.52 -11.60 19.84
N ILE A 49 2.78 -10.76 20.83
CA ILE A 49 3.28 -11.23 22.13
C ILE A 49 2.21 -12.03 22.88
N LEU A 50 0.94 -11.58 22.82
CA LEU A 50 -0.15 -12.34 23.45
C LEU A 50 -0.31 -13.71 22.80
N ALA A 51 -0.20 -13.79 21.48
CA ALA A 51 -0.25 -15.06 20.75
C ALA A 51 0.93 -15.94 21.11
N PHE A 52 2.13 -15.36 21.27
CA PHE A 52 3.33 -16.09 21.63
C PHE A 52 3.22 -16.66 23.05
N ARG A 53 2.63 -15.91 23.97
CA ARG A 53 2.36 -16.40 25.34
C ARG A 53 1.43 -17.60 25.32
N ASP A 54 0.38 -17.55 24.49
CA ASP A 54 -0.53 -18.67 24.31
C ASP A 54 0.22 -19.88 23.75
N TYR A 55 1.09 -19.66 22.76
CA TYR A 55 1.90 -20.72 22.17
C TYR A 55 2.78 -21.39 23.24
N ARG A 56 3.45 -20.59 24.05
CA ARG A 56 4.32 -21.12 25.12
C ARG A 56 3.52 -21.92 26.15
N LYS A 57 2.32 -21.45 26.48
CA LYS A 57 1.44 -22.14 27.44
C LYS A 57 1.03 -23.51 26.88
N VAL A 58 0.60 -23.57 25.62
CA VAL A 58 0.21 -24.83 24.99
C VAL A 58 1.41 -25.77 24.86
N GLN A 59 2.58 -25.21 24.57
CA GLN A 59 3.84 -26.00 24.51
C GLN A 59 4.13 -26.64 25.86
N ALA A 60 3.97 -25.93 26.96
CA ALA A 60 4.15 -26.47 28.31
C ALA A 60 3.09 -27.53 28.62
N ASP A 61 1.84 -27.32 28.23
CA ASP A 61 0.77 -28.31 28.39
C ASP A 61 1.09 -29.59 27.63
N LEU A 62 1.65 -29.48 26.43
CA LEU A 62 2.03 -30.63 25.62
C LEU A 62 3.15 -31.43 26.32
N GLU A 63 4.16 -30.72 26.83
CA GLU A 63 5.25 -31.37 27.53
C GLU A 63 4.75 -32.14 28.78
N GLY A 64 3.82 -31.52 29.53
CA GLY A 64 3.22 -32.16 30.69
C GLY A 64 2.40 -33.40 30.32
N ALA A 65 1.62 -33.32 29.24
CA ALA A 65 0.84 -34.45 28.78
C ALA A 65 1.74 -35.59 28.27
N GLN A 66 2.82 -35.23 27.58
CA GLN A 66 3.80 -36.23 27.09
C GLN A 66 4.45 -36.96 28.23
N ALA A 67 4.72 -36.28 29.33
CA ALA A 67 5.28 -36.91 30.52
C ALA A 67 4.33 -37.98 31.11
N LEU A 68 3.03 -37.70 31.06
CA LEU A 68 2.00 -38.65 31.57
C LEU A 68 1.80 -39.86 30.67
N LEU A 69 2.29 -39.86 29.44
CA LEU A 69 2.21 -41.03 28.56
C LEU A 69 2.96 -42.22 29.12
N LYS A 70 3.93 -41.97 30.01
CA LYS A 70 4.75 -43.00 30.63
C LYS A 70 4.25 -43.42 32.02
N ASP A 71 3.08 -42.92 32.43
CA ASP A 71 2.50 -43.23 33.73
C ASP A 71 2.09 -44.70 33.80
N SER A 72 2.15 -45.28 35.01
CA SER A 72 1.80 -46.68 35.24
C SER A 72 0.28 -46.91 35.19
N ASP A 73 -0.52 -45.86 35.41
CA ASP A 73 -1.98 -45.95 35.40
C ASP A 73 -2.49 -45.88 33.95
N PRO A 74 -3.17 -46.96 33.46
CA PRO A 74 -3.70 -46.94 32.07
C PRO A 74 -4.69 -45.83 31.80
N GLU A 75 -5.51 -45.44 32.79
CA GLU A 75 -6.49 -44.36 32.61
C GLU A 75 -5.79 -43.02 32.39
N LEU A 76 -4.72 -42.77 33.13
CA LEU A 76 -3.93 -41.55 32.97
C LEU A 76 -3.21 -41.53 31.62
N ARG A 77 -2.73 -42.69 31.15
CA ARG A 77 -2.12 -42.75 29.81
C ARG A 77 -3.12 -42.45 28.70
N ASP A 78 -4.35 -42.99 28.82
CA ASP A 78 -5.39 -42.73 27.81
C ASP A 78 -5.78 -41.27 27.77
N LEU A 79 -5.95 -40.64 28.93
CA LEU A 79 -6.22 -39.20 29.01
C LEU A 79 -5.07 -38.40 28.42
N ALA A 80 -3.84 -38.81 28.71
CA ALA A 80 -2.66 -38.12 28.18
C ALA A 80 -2.59 -38.17 26.65
N GLU A 81 -2.96 -39.34 26.06
CA GLU A 81 -2.99 -39.49 24.60
C GLU A 81 -3.94 -38.48 23.95
N GLU A 82 -5.13 -38.29 24.55
CA GLU A 82 -6.09 -37.33 24.07
C GLU A 82 -5.57 -35.89 24.19
N GLU A 83 -4.97 -35.57 25.33
CA GLU A 83 -4.41 -34.25 25.60
C GLU A 83 -3.27 -33.91 24.65
N VAL A 84 -2.39 -34.90 24.38
CA VAL A 84 -1.26 -34.76 23.47
C VAL A 84 -1.78 -34.41 22.06
N ALA A 85 -2.78 -35.17 21.58
CA ALA A 85 -3.34 -34.92 20.24
C ALA A 85 -3.96 -33.55 20.15
N GLU A 86 -4.75 -33.14 21.15
CA GLU A 86 -5.37 -31.83 21.19
C GLU A 86 -4.34 -30.70 21.24
N ALA A 87 -3.33 -30.85 22.11
CA ALA A 87 -2.29 -29.85 22.28
C ALA A 87 -1.45 -29.71 21.01
N ARG A 88 -1.14 -30.80 20.32
CA ARG A 88 -0.40 -30.73 19.06
C ARG A 88 -1.17 -29.96 17.99
N GLY A 89 -2.48 -30.21 17.89
CA GLY A 89 -3.34 -29.48 16.96
C GLY A 89 -3.38 -27.98 17.24
N ARG A 90 -3.55 -27.63 18.52
CA ARG A 90 -3.56 -26.23 18.95
C ARG A 90 -2.22 -25.55 18.71
N LEU A 91 -1.13 -26.26 19.01
CA LEU A 91 0.22 -25.73 18.83
C LEU A 91 0.52 -25.47 17.37
N ALA A 92 0.10 -26.37 16.47
CA ALA A 92 0.30 -26.19 15.04
C ALA A 92 -0.47 -24.97 14.54
N ALA A 93 -1.73 -24.81 14.98
CA ALA A 93 -2.57 -23.67 14.58
C ALA A 93 -1.98 -22.35 15.09
N LEU A 94 -1.53 -22.32 16.35
CA LEU A 94 -0.92 -21.12 16.92
C LEU A 94 0.40 -20.78 16.23
N GLY A 95 1.20 -21.80 15.91
CA GLY A 95 2.46 -21.62 15.19
C GLY A 95 2.24 -21.00 13.82
N ASP A 96 1.25 -21.48 13.07
CA ASP A 96 0.92 -20.93 11.76
C ASP A 96 0.45 -19.48 11.88
N SER A 97 -0.38 -19.19 12.88
CA SER A 97 -0.87 -17.83 13.12
C SER A 97 0.29 -16.88 13.45
N LEU A 98 1.21 -17.32 14.31
CA LEU A 98 2.39 -16.53 14.67
C LEU A 98 3.29 -16.26 13.47
N GLN A 99 3.49 -17.25 12.61
CA GLN A 99 4.30 -17.07 11.41
C GLN A 99 3.69 -15.97 10.52
N ARG A 100 2.37 -15.99 10.35
CA ARG A 100 1.69 -14.96 9.55
C ARG A 100 1.85 -13.58 10.18
N MET A 101 1.77 -13.49 11.51
CA MET A 101 1.94 -12.22 12.22
C MET A 101 3.35 -11.64 12.07
N LEU A 102 4.36 -12.51 11.87
CA LEU A 102 5.74 -12.08 11.71
C LEU A 102 6.10 -11.67 10.29
N LEU A 103 5.19 -11.90 9.33
CA LEU A 103 5.43 -11.49 7.94
C LEU A 103 5.55 -9.96 7.85
N PRO A 104 6.45 -9.46 7.00
CA PRO A 104 6.54 -8.02 6.81
C PRO A 104 5.21 -7.49 6.29
N LYS A 105 4.72 -6.43 6.92
CA LYS A 105 3.49 -5.77 6.48
C LYS A 105 3.85 -4.69 5.48
N ASP A 106 3.11 -4.64 4.38
CA ASP A 106 3.22 -3.53 3.43
C ASP A 106 2.67 -2.28 4.12
N PRO A 107 3.47 -1.22 4.25
CA PRO A 107 2.98 -0.02 4.93
C PRO A 107 1.80 0.63 4.22
N ASN A 108 1.57 0.31 2.94
CA ASN A 108 0.46 0.85 2.16
C ASN A 108 -0.83 0.04 2.32
N ASP A 109 -0.80 -1.10 2.99
CA ASP A 109 -1.96 -2.00 3.06
C ASP A 109 -3.20 -1.33 3.65
N SER A 110 -3.08 -0.44 4.59
CA SER A 110 -4.20 0.33 5.17
C SER A 110 -4.64 1.55 4.38
N UNK A 111 -4.07 1.88 3.34
CA UNK A 111 -4.32 3.03 2.61
C UNK A 111 -5.47 2.82 1.74
N ASN A 112 -5.96 4.02 1.56
CA ASN A 112 -6.94 4.11 0.45
C ASN A 112 -6.21 4.02 -0.88
N VAL A 113 -6.96 3.85 -1.97
CA VAL A 113 -6.31 3.70 -3.28
C VAL A 113 -6.95 4.61 -4.32
N PHE A 114 -6.16 4.90 -5.35
CA PHE A 114 -6.67 5.39 -6.63
C PHE A 114 -6.71 4.20 -7.58
N LEU A 115 -7.91 3.92 -8.07
CA LEU A 115 -8.15 2.82 -9.02
C LEU A 115 -8.27 3.44 -10.41
N GLU A 116 -7.37 3.06 -11.31
CA GLU A 116 -7.34 3.55 -12.68
C GLU A 116 -7.60 2.39 -13.63
N ILE A 117 -8.57 2.54 -14.50
CA ILE A 117 -8.88 1.53 -15.50
C ILE A 117 -8.84 2.21 -16.86
N ARG A 118 -8.06 1.66 -17.77
CA ARG A 118 -7.90 2.20 -19.13
C ARG A 118 -8.15 1.12 -20.16
N ALA A 119 -8.83 1.51 -21.24
CA ALA A 119 -9.01 0.64 -22.38
C ALA A 119 -7.66 0.45 -23.08
N GLY A 120 -7.30 -0.80 -23.32
CA GLY A 120 -6.09 -1.15 -24.05
C GLY A 120 -6.45 -1.61 -25.46
N THR A 121 -5.88 -2.72 -25.90
CA THR A 121 -6.13 -3.29 -27.23
C THR A 121 -7.59 -3.68 -27.37
N GLY A 122 -8.24 -3.24 -28.44
CA GLY A 122 -9.61 -3.65 -28.75
C GLY A 122 -10.60 -2.53 -28.94
N GLY A 123 -10.15 -1.28 -28.86
CA GLY A 123 -10.98 -0.13 -29.18
C GLY A 123 -12.24 -0.03 -28.36
N ASP A 124 -13.40 0.07 -29.04
CA ASP A 124 -14.70 0.26 -28.39
C ASP A 124 -15.04 -0.89 -27.40
N GLU A 125 -14.68 -2.11 -27.76
CA GLU A 125 -14.94 -3.26 -26.89
C GLU A 125 -14.11 -3.19 -25.60
N ALA A 126 -12.87 -2.73 -25.72
CA ALA A 126 -12.02 -2.51 -24.55
C ALA A 126 -12.62 -1.42 -23.64
N ALA A 127 -13.17 -0.36 -24.23
CA ALA A 127 -13.81 0.70 -23.45
C ALA A 127 -15.06 0.19 -22.72
N ILE A 128 -15.85 -0.64 -23.40
CA ILE A 128 -17.04 -1.26 -22.76
C ILE A 128 -16.61 -2.16 -21.59
N PHE A 129 -15.55 -2.94 -21.81
CA PHE A 129 -15.05 -3.84 -20.77
C PHE A 129 -14.48 -3.04 -19.57
N SER A 130 -13.85 -1.88 -19.84
CA SER A 130 -13.43 -0.99 -18.74
C SER A 130 -14.60 -0.63 -17.84
N GLY A 131 -15.76 -0.33 -18.44
CA GLY A 131 -16.98 -0.05 -17.69
C GLY A 131 -17.42 -1.26 -16.87
N ASP A 132 -17.33 -2.45 -17.45
CA ASP A 132 -17.70 -3.68 -16.74
C ASP A 132 -16.75 -3.94 -15.56
N LEU A 133 -15.46 -3.71 -15.74
CA LEU A 133 -14.48 -3.86 -14.66
C LEU A 133 -14.73 -2.84 -13.55
N PHE A 134 -15.01 -1.60 -13.92
CA PHE A 134 -15.29 -0.56 -12.93
C PHE A 134 -16.54 -0.90 -12.12
N ARG A 135 -17.57 -1.41 -12.79
CA ARG A 135 -18.79 -1.87 -12.11
C ARG A 135 -18.48 -3.03 -11.17
N MET A 136 -17.66 -3.97 -11.62
CA MET A 136 -17.23 -5.12 -10.81
C MET A 136 -16.55 -4.67 -9.53
N TYR A 137 -15.56 -3.78 -9.65
CA TYR A 137 -14.84 -3.28 -8.48
C TYR A 137 -15.71 -2.41 -7.59
N SER A 138 -16.64 -1.65 -8.18
CA SER A 138 -17.56 -0.83 -7.40
C SER A 138 -18.49 -1.67 -6.56
N ARG A 139 -18.97 -2.77 -7.11
CA ARG A 139 -19.83 -3.72 -6.38
C ARG A 139 -19.04 -4.45 -5.29
N TYR A 140 -17.80 -4.82 -5.59
CA TYR A 140 -16.92 -5.42 -4.60
C TYR A 140 -16.69 -4.44 -3.44
N ALA A 141 -16.40 -3.19 -3.76
CA ALA A 141 -16.19 -2.15 -2.75
C ALA A 141 -17.43 -1.97 -1.86
N GLU A 142 -18.60 -1.97 -2.47
CA GLU A 142 -19.88 -1.88 -1.74
C GLU A 142 -20.02 -3.04 -0.75
N ARG A 143 -19.69 -4.24 -1.18
CA ARG A 143 -19.75 -5.44 -0.32
C ARG A 143 -18.75 -5.35 0.84
N GLN A 144 -17.62 -4.69 0.63
CA GLN A 144 -16.59 -4.49 1.67
C GLN A 144 -16.91 -3.32 2.59
N GLY A 145 -17.93 -2.52 2.27
CA GLY A 145 -18.25 -1.31 3.04
C GLY A 145 -17.36 -0.14 2.72
N TRP A 146 -16.75 -0.15 1.56
CA TRP A 146 -15.87 0.93 1.09
C TRP A 146 -16.67 1.95 0.29
N ARG A 147 -16.14 3.16 0.22
CA ARG A 147 -16.73 4.24 -0.55
C ARG A 147 -15.93 4.45 -1.84
N VAL A 148 -16.64 4.55 -2.96
CA VAL A 148 -16.03 4.80 -4.27
C VAL A 148 -16.46 6.18 -4.74
N GLU A 149 -15.47 6.99 -5.12
CA GLU A 149 -15.70 8.33 -5.65
C GLU A 149 -15.00 8.44 -7.00
N THR A 150 -15.77 8.69 -8.06
CA THR A 150 -15.20 8.87 -9.38
C THR A 150 -14.56 10.26 -9.47
N LEU A 151 -13.27 10.29 -9.79
CA LEU A 151 -12.52 11.54 -9.89
C LEU A 151 -12.43 12.04 -11.31
N SER A 152 -12.38 11.14 -12.30
CA SER A 152 -12.20 11.48 -13.69
C SER A 152 -12.79 10.39 -14.57
N GLU A 153 -13.48 10.77 -15.62
CA GLU A 153 -14.06 9.85 -16.61
C GLU A 153 -13.78 10.36 -18.02
N ASN A 154 -13.39 9.45 -18.89
CA ASN A 154 -13.32 9.70 -20.32
C ASN A 154 -14.14 8.59 -20.97
N GLU A 155 -15.35 8.90 -21.41
CA GLU A 155 -16.29 7.91 -21.91
C GLU A 155 -15.90 7.39 -23.29
N GLY A 156 -16.21 6.13 -23.55
CA GLY A 156 -16.07 5.54 -24.87
C GLY A 156 -17.18 5.99 -25.82
N GLU A 157 -16.93 5.93 -27.10
CA GLU A 157 -17.91 6.34 -28.10
C GLU A 157 -19.15 5.46 -28.13
N HIS A 158 -19.01 4.18 -27.76
CA HIS A 158 -20.10 3.21 -27.74
C HIS A 158 -20.38 2.69 -26.32
N GLY A 159 -20.09 3.50 -25.32
CA GLY A 159 -20.28 3.15 -23.92
C GLY A 159 -18.99 2.79 -23.22
N GLY A 160 -19.09 2.59 -21.93
CA GLY A 160 -17.92 2.30 -21.11
C GLY A 160 -16.99 3.49 -20.99
N TYR A 161 -15.72 3.23 -20.74
CA TYR A 161 -14.72 4.27 -20.51
C TYR A 161 -13.45 3.98 -21.27
N LYS A 162 -12.93 5.00 -21.96
CA LYS A 162 -11.54 4.96 -22.42
C LYS A 162 -10.62 5.00 -21.21
N GLU A 163 -11.03 5.75 -20.17
CA GLU A 163 -10.31 5.82 -18.91
C GLU A 163 -11.28 6.22 -17.81
N VAL A 164 -11.14 5.59 -16.65
CA VAL A 164 -11.86 6.02 -15.45
C VAL A 164 -10.88 5.95 -14.27
N ILE A 165 -10.91 6.99 -13.44
CA ILE A 165 -10.09 7.09 -12.25
C ILE A 165 -11.01 7.33 -11.07
N ALA A 166 -10.90 6.49 -10.04
CA ALA A 166 -11.73 6.58 -8.85
C ALA A 166 -10.88 6.46 -7.60
N ARG A 167 -11.36 7.11 -6.53
CA ARG A 167 -10.77 6.96 -5.21
C ARG A 167 -11.61 5.96 -4.44
N VAL A 168 -10.96 4.94 -3.87
CA VAL A 168 -11.64 3.93 -3.06
C VAL A 168 -11.14 4.08 -1.63
N GLU A 169 -12.06 4.35 -0.72
CA GLU A 169 -11.77 4.68 0.67
C GLU A 169 -12.40 3.65 1.59
N GLY A 170 -11.65 3.17 2.55
CA GLY A 170 -12.14 2.21 3.53
C GLY A 170 -11.01 1.50 4.24
N ASP A 171 -11.35 0.43 4.93
CA ASP A 171 -10.38 -0.35 5.71
C ASP A 171 -9.65 -1.34 4.81
N ASN A 172 -8.33 -1.25 4.80
CA ASN A 172 -7.44 -2.20 4.13
C ASN A 172 -7.73 -2.35 2.63
N VAL A 173 -8.02 -1.22 1.98
CA VAL A 173 -8.36 -1.22 0.56
C VAL A 173 -7.17 -1.68 -0.28
N TYR A 174 -6.00 -1.09 -0.04
CA TYR A 174 -4.80 -1.44 -0.82
C TYR A 174 -4.42 -2.91 -0.60
N ALA A 175 -4.55 -3.40 0.63
CA ALA A 175 -4.22 -4.78 0.94
C ALA A 175 -4.99 -5.75 0.04
N LYS A 176 -6.26 -5.45 -0.24
CA LYS A 176 -7.12 -6.34 -1.02
C LYS A 176 -7.04 -6.10 -2.52
N LEU A 177 -6.84 -4.86 -2.96
CA LEU A 177 -6.84 -4.53 -4.38
C LEU A 177 -5.46 -4.52 -5.03
N LYS A 178 -4.38 -4.57 -4.26
CA LYS A 178 -3.03 -4.39 -4.82
C LYS A 178 -2.65 -5.40 -5.90
N PHE A 179 -3.23 -6.59 -5.86
CA PHE A 179 -2.92 -7.62 -6.86
C PHE A 179 -3.73 -7.46 -8.14
N GLU A 180 -4.62 -6.47 -8.21
CA GLU A 180 -5.45 -6.25 -9.39
C GLU A 180 -4.74 -5.47 -10.49
N SER A 181 -3.60 -4.85 -10.17
CA SER A 181 -2.83 -4.09 -11.17
C SER A 181 -2.28 -5.00 -12.25
N GLY A 182 -2.47 -4.59 -13.50
CA GLY A 182 -1.97 -5.33 -14.65
C GLY A 182 -2.96 -5.31 -15.79
N ALA A 183 -2.72 -6.18 -16.78
CA ALA A 183 -3.57 -6.30 -17.96
C ALA A 183 -4.65 -7.36 -17.72
N HIS A 184 -5.89 -6.99 -18.00
CA HIS A 184 -7.06 -7.86 -17.89
C HIS A 184 -7.62 -8.10 -19.27
N ARG A 185 -7.67 -9.36 -19.68
CA ARG A 185 -8.10 -9.75 -21.02
C ARG A 185 -9.52 -10.28 -20.98
N VAL A 186 -10.31 -9.87 -21.97
CA VAL A 186 -11.68 -10.35 -22.12
C VAL A 186 -11.83 -11.05 -23.46
N GLN A 187 -12.55 -12.17 -23.43
CA GLN A 187 -12.94 -12.94 -24.62
C GLN A 187 -14.45 -13.03 -24.62
N ARG A 188 -15.09 -12.37 -25.59
CA ARG A 188 -16.55 -12.41 -25.72
C ARG A 188 -16.96 -11.87 -27.09
N VAL A 189 -18.24 -12.08 -27.44
CA VAL A 189 -18.82 -11.51 -28.66
C VAL A 189 -19.15 -10.06 -28.34
N PRO A 190 -18.52 -9.08 -29.02
CA PRO A 190 -18.85 -7.66 -28.77
C PRO A 190 -20.28 -7.32 -29.18
N GLU A 191 -20.84 -6.29 -28.55
CA GLU A 191 -22.16 -5.80 -28.92
C GLU A 191 -22.19 -5.26 -30.36
N THR A 192 -21.03 -4.81 -30.84
CA THR A 192 -20.92 -4.27 -32.21
C THR A 192 -20.69 -5.35 -33.26
N GLU A 193 -20.53 -6.61 -32.86
CA GLU A 193 -20.27 -7.72 -33.78
C GLU A 193 -21.57 -8.37 -34.25
N SER A 194 -21.84 -8.31 -35.54
CA SER A 194 -23.09 -8.78 -36.13
C SER A 194 -23.11 -10.28 -36.44
N GLN A 195 -21.93 -10.90 -36.58
CA GLN A 195 -21.82 -12.30 -37.00
C GLN A 195 -21.55 -13.28 -35.85
N GLY A 196 -21.58 -12.80 -34.64
CA GLY A 196 -21.41 -13.64 -33.44
C GLY A 196 -19.99 -14.13 -33.19
N ARG A 197 -18.99 -13.48 -33.76
CA ARG A 197 -17.59 -13.88 -33.59
C ARG A 197 -17.05 -13.41 -32.26
N ILE A 198 -16.28 -14.26 -31.60
CA ILE A 198 -15.62 -13.94 -30.34
C ILE A 198 -14.39 -13.07 -30.63
N HIS A 199 -14.30 -11.94 -29.95
CA HIS A 199 -13.15 -11.05 -30.04
C HIS A 199 -12.38 -11.06 -28.72
N THR A 200 -11.10 -10.74 -28.79
CA THR A 200 -10.24 -10.61 -27.62
C THR A 200 -9.79 -9.16 -27.50
N SER A 201 -10.04 -8.58 -26.33
CA SER A 201 -9.57 -7.23 -26.05
C SER A 201 -9.01 -7.18 -24.64
N ALA A 202 -8.43 -6.04 -24.25
CA ALA A 202 -7.77 -5.93 -22.97
C ALA A 202 -7.90 -4.52 -22.39
N CYS A 203 -7.92 -4.47 -21.07
CA CYS A 203 -7.86 -3.24 -20.31
C CYS A 203 -6.68 -3.31 -19.35
N THR A 204 -6.22 -2.17 -18.90
CA THR A 204 -5.21 -2.10 -17.85
C THR A 204 -5.85 -1.55 -16.58
N VAL A 205 -5.45 -2.14 -15.46
CA VAL A 205 -5.87 -1.71 -14.14
C VAL A 205 -4.62 -1.29 -13.37
N ALA A 206 -4.66 -0.13 -12.75
CA ALA A 206 -3.59 0.32 -11.84
C ALA A 206 -4.22 0.66 -10.51
N VAL A 207 -3.69 0.05 -9.46
CA VAL A 207 -4.09 0.31 -8.08
C VAL A 207 -2.92 1.00 -7.40
N LEU A 208 -3.11 2.28 -7.08
CA LEU A 208 -2.05 3.11 -6.50
C LEU A 208 -2.46 3.49 -5.08
N PRO A 209 -1.59 3.27 -4.09
CA PRO A 209 -1.95 3.70 -2.74
C PRO A 209 -2.04 5.22 -2.68
N GLU A 210 -3.02 5.73 -1.94
CA GLU A 210 -3.16 7.18 -1.75
C GLU A 210 -2.02 7.65 -0.84
N PRO A 211 -1.19 8.59 -1.32
CA PRO A 211 -0.08 9.05 -0.49
C PRO A 211 -0.57 9.87 0.68
N ASP A 212 0.18 9.82 1.79
CA ASP A 212 -0.05 10.72 2.92
C ASP A 212 0.17 12.16 2.44
N GLU A 213 -0.51 13.12 3.07
CA GLU A 213 -0.31 14.52 2.76
C GLU A 213 1.17 14.87 2.94
N GLN A 214 1.75 15.47 1.89
CA GLN A 214 3.13 15.89 1.96
C GLN A 214 3.28 16.97 3.02
N ALA A 215 4.21 16.73 3.94
CA ALA A 215 4.53 17.74 4.94
C ALA A 215 5.11 18.97 4.25
N ALA A 216 4.77 20.16 4.76
CA ALA A 216 5.36 21.39 4.27
C ALA A 216 6.89 21.30 4.42
N ILE A 217 7.61 21.75 3.41
CA ILE A 217 9.07 21.73 3.43
C ILE A 217 9.56 22.70 4.50
N GLU A 218 10.35 22.20 5.44
CA GLU A 218 11.05 23.04 6.39
C GLU A 218 12.43 23.38 5.82
N ILE A 219 12.70 24.68 5.70
CA ILE A 219 13.99 25.14 5.20
C ILE A 219 14.92 25.31 6.38
N ASN A 220 16.01 24.52 6.42
CA ASN A 220 17.02 24.63 7.45
C ASN A 220 17.92 25.83 7.13
N PRO A 221 18.00 26.83 8.02
CA PRO A 221 18.87 28.00 7.75
C PRO A 221 20.32 27.64 7.48
N ALA A 222 20.81 26.51 8.02
CA ALA A 222 22.19 26.08 7.80
C ALA A 222 22.45 25.69 6.34
N ASP A 223 21.40 25.38 5.57
CA ASP A 223 21.48 25.01 4.16
C ASP A 223 21.50 26.23 3.23
N LEU A 224 21.40 27.43 3.79
CA LEU A 224 21.25 28.64 3.00
C LEU A 224 22.55 29.47 2.99
N ARG A 225 22.82 30.02 1.84
CA ARG A 225 23.86 31.07 1.70
C ARG A 225 23.12 32.34 1.31
N VAL A 226 23.23 33.38 2.12
CA VAL A 226 22.55 34.65 1.90
C VAL A 226 23.58 35.70 1.56
N ASP A 227 23.44 36.28 0.38
CA ASP A 227 24.32 37.37 -0.08
C ASP A 227 23.48 38.62 -0.26
N THR A 228 24.04 39.76 0.17
CA THR A 228 23.42 41.06 -0.05
C THR A 228 24.26 41.84 -1.05
N TYR A 229 23.62 42.64 -1.85
CA TYR A 229 24.29 43.40 -2.89
C TYR A 229 23.43 44.62 -3.28
N ARG A 230 24.01 45.50 -4.06
CA ARG A 230 23.33 46.69 -4.56
C ARG A 230 22.43 46.30 -5.74
N SER A 231 21.20 46.76 -5.70
CA SER A 231 20.29 46.53 -6.82
C SER A 231 20.78 47.28 -8.07
N SER A 232 20.54 46.68 -9.24
CA SER A 232 21.03 47.19 -10.51
C SER A 232 19.98 47.92 -11.37
N GLY A 233 18.84 48.22 -10.78
CA GLY A 233 17.72 48.82 -11.50
C GLY A 233 17.94 50.34 -11.76
N ALA A 234 17.23 50.87 -12.73
CA ALA A 234 17.24 52.28 -13.05
C ALA A 234 16.36 53.07 -12.08
N GLY A 235 16.50 52.84 -10.81
CA GLY A 235 15.75 53.53 -9.78
C GLY A 235 16.43 54.81 -9.31
N GLY A 236 15.78 55.48 -8.40
CA GLY A 236 16.29 56.71 -7.84
C GLY A 236 17.56 56.51 -7.02
N GLN A 237 18.07 57.63 -6.51
CA GLN A 237 19.36 57.65 -5.80
C GLN A 237 19.44 56.70 -4.60
N HIS A 238 18.32 56.42 -3.95
CA HIS A 238 18.28 55.58 -2.77
C HIS A 238 18.53 54.09 -3.10
N VAL A 239 18.14 53.65 -4.30
CA VAL A 239 18.34 52.26 -4.73
C VAL A 239 19.82 51.95 -4.89
N ASN A 240 20.63 52.96 -5.28
CA ASN A 240 22.05 52.75 -5.55
C ASN A 240 22.97 52.98 -4.34
N LYS A 241 22.44 53.42 -3.21
CA LYS A 241 23.24 53.72 -2.03
C LYS A 241 23.29 52.67 -0.94
N THR A 242 22.36 51.71 -0.99
CA THR A 242 22.25 50.66 0.04
C THR A 242 22.27 49.29 -0.59
N ASP A 243 22.89 48.33 0.09
CA ASP A 243 22.89 46.92 -0.32
C ASP A 243 21.58 46.28 0.12
N SER A 244 20.49 46.65 -0.57
CA SER A 244 19.13 46.15 -0.21
C SER A 244 18.73 44.87 -0.94
N ALA A 245 19.39 44.54 -2.07
CA ALA A 245 19.10 43.32 -2.81
C ALA A 245 19.62 42.10 -2.07
N VAL A 246 18.89 41.02 -2.15
CA VAL A 246 19.20 39.77 -1.43
C VAL A 246 19.21 38.60 -2.42
N ARG A 247 20.26 37.79 -2.35
CA ARG A 247 20.36 36.53 -3.09
C ARG A 247 20.47 35.41 -2.07
N ILE A 248 19.59 34.41 -2.19
CA ILE A 248 19.59 33.23 -1.31
C ILE A 248 19.88 32.01 -2.17
N THR A 249 20.87 31.24 -1.80
CA THR A 249 21.25 29.99 -2.46
C THR A 249 20.91 28.86 -1.48
N HIS A 250 20.07 27.92 -1.93
CA HIS A 250 19.80 26.68 -1.17
C HIS A 250 20.85 25.67 -1.61
N ILE A 251 21.82 25.42 -0.76
CA ILE A 251 23.01 24.65 -1.12
C ILE A 251 22.68 23.22 -1.57
N PRO A 252 21.83 22.45 -0.83
CA PRO A 252 21.53 21.07 -1.26
C PRO A 252 20.87 20.96 -2.63
N SER A 253 19.95 21.87 -2.97
CA SER A 253 19.22 21.81 -4.25
C SER A 253 19.85 22.61 -5.36
N GLY A 254 20.70 23.57 -5.02
CA GLY A 254 21.29 24.49 -5.98
C GLY A 254 20.36 25.60 -6.43
N ILE A 255 19.17 25.70 -5.88
CA ILE A 255 18.21 26.75 -6.26
C ILE A 255 18.68 28.09 -5.73
N VAL A 256 18.66 29.09 -6.61
CA VAL A 256 19.04 30.46 -6.28
C VAL A 256 17.83 31.37 -6.52
N VAL A 257 17.52 32.22 -5.54
CA VAL A 257 16.47 33.23 -5.66
C VAL A 257 17.05 34.59 -5.32
N GLU A 258 16.55 35.63 -6.00
CA GLU A 258 16.99 37.00 -5.79
C GLU A 258 15.77 37.91 -5.67
N CYS A 259 15.88 38.92 -4.82
CA CYS A 259 14.85 39.95 -4.70
C CYS A 259 15.50 41.31 -4.49
N GLN A 260 15.07 42.27 -5.29
CA GLN A 260 15.54 43.66 -5.18
C GLN A 260 14.38 44.65 -5.35
N GLU A 261 13.17 44.17 -5.16
CA GLU A 261 11.95 45.00 -5.39
C GLU A 261 11.73 46.04 -4.31
N GLU A 262 12.15 45.76 -3.09
CA GLU A 262 11.90 46.65 -1.96
C GLU A 262 13.16 47.43 -1.60
N ARG A 263 12.95 48.56 -0.92
CA ARG A 263 14.07 49.34 -0.40
C ARG A 263 14.67 48.72 0.85
N SER A 264 13.89 47.92 1.55
CA SER A 264 14.31 47.28 2.78
C SER A 264 14.96 45.93 2.47
N GLN A 265 16.19 45.72 2.95
CA GLN A 265 16.88 44.43 2.86
C GLN A 265 16.08 43.34 3.55
N HIS A 266 15.46 43.67 4.69
CA HIS A 266 14.66 42.73 5.47
C HIS A 266 13.44 42.24 4.68
N LYS A 267 12.76 43.18 3.98
CA LYS A 267 11.59 42.80 3.15
C LYS A 267 12.01 41.97 1.93
N ASN A 268 13.13 42.30 1.33
CA ASN A 268 13.67 41.52 0.20
C ASN A 268 14.03 40.11 0.63
N ARG A 269 14.63 39.96 1.83
CA ARG A 269 14.97 38.65 2.36
C ARG A 269 13.70 37.83 2.60
N ALA A 270 12.65 38.42 3.15
CA ALA A 270 11.40 37.71 3.41
C ALA A 270 10.75 37.26 2.11
N LYS A 271 10.74 38.11 1.08
CA LYS A 271 10.19 37.74 -0.24
C LYS A 271 11.01 36.64 -0.90
N ALA A 272 12.34 36.71 -0.82
CA ALA A 272 13.23 35.70 -1.38
C ALA A 272 13.00 34.35 -0.68
N MET A 273 12.84 34.36 0.64
CA MET A 273 12.58 33.13 1.40
C MET A 273 11.25 32.50 1.00
N ALA A 274 10.20 33.31 0.82
CA ALA A 274 8.89 32.82 0.38
C ALA A 274 8.99 32.23 -1.03
N TRP A 275 9.74 32.87 -1.89
CA TRP A 275 9.92 32.40 -3.27
C TRP A 275 10.71 31.09 -3.30
N LEU A 276 11.76 31.00 -2.46
CA LEU A 276 12.55 29.78 -2.33
C LEU A 276 11.70 28.61 -1.85
N ALA A 277 10.84 28.85 -0.84
CA ALA A 277 9.93 27.83 -0.32
C ALA A 277 8.99 27.34 -1.43
N ALA A 278 8.46 28.24 -2.25
CA ALA A 278 7.57 27.89 -3.35
C ALA A 278 8.30 27.03 -4.39
N LYS A 279 9.54 27.39 -4.74
CA LYS A 279 10.31 26.62 -5.71
C LYS A 279 10.67 25.23 -5.21
N LEU A 280 11.04 25.11 -3.94
CA LEU A 280 11.34 23.80 -3.33
C LEU A 280 10.11 22.92 -3.30
N ASN A 281 8.96 23.51 -2.98
CA ASN A 281 7.70 22.78 -2.96
C ASN A 281 7.34 22.27 -4.36
N ASP A 282 7.47 23.11 -5.39
CA ASP A 282 7.23 22.71 -6.78
C ASP A 282 8.14 21.57 -7.20
N GLN A 283 9.42 21.62 -6.82
CA GLN A 283 10.38 20.58 -7.15
C GLN A 283 9.99 19.25 -6.49
N GLN A 284 9.57 19.30 -5.23
CA GLN A 284 9.14 18.11 -4.50
C GLN A 284 7.91 17.49 -5.15
N GLN A 285 6.94 18.31 -5.53
CA GLN A 285 5.70 17.84 -6.18
C GLN A 285 6.01 17.21 -7.54
N ALA A 286 6.89 17.82 -8.33
CA ALA A 286 7.28 17.27 -9.63
C ALA A 286 7.95 15.90 -9.48
N ALA A 287 8.84 15.76 -8.50
CA ALA A 287 9.50 14.49 -8.23
C ALA A 287 8.51 13.41 -7.79
N ALA A 288 7.54 13.78 -6.95
CA ALA A 288 6.51 12.86 -6.49
C ALA A 288 5.63 12.40 -7.65
N GLN A 289 5.24 13.32 -8.54
CA GLN A 289 4.41 12.99 -9.70
C GLN A 289 5.16 12.08 -10.67
N GLN A 290 6.45 12.31 -10.86
CA GLN A 290 7.26 11.46 -11.73
C GLN A 290 7.39 10.06 -11.15
N ALA A 291 7.56 9.93 -9.85
CA ALA A 291 7.62 8.63 -9.18
C ALA A 291 6.30 7.86 -9.35
N ILE A 292 5.16 8.55 -9.23
CA ILE A 292 3.84 7.96 -9.43
C ILE A 292 3.69 7.49 -10.89
N ALA A 293 4.12 8.30 -11.85
CA ALA A 293 4.04 7.95 -13.27
C ALA A 293 4.89 6.71 -13.59
N SER A 294 6.08 6.63 -13.02
CA SER A 294 6.96 5.47 -13.19
C SER A 294 6.35 4.22 -12.60
N THR A 295 5.77 4.32 -11.40
CA THR A 295 5.09 3.21 -10.75
C THR A 295 3.91 2.73 -11.59
N ARG A 296 3.09 3.67 -12.08
CA ARG A 296 1.94 3.34 -12.94
C ARG A 296 2.39 2.54 -14.17
N LYS A 297 3.46 3.00 -14.80
CA LYS A 297 3.98 2.34 -16.02
C LYS A 297 4.42 0.90 -15.73
N LEU A 298 5.07 0.69 -14.58
CA LEU A 298 5.49 -0.66 -14.19
C LEU A 298 4.30 -1.58 -13.91
N LEU A 299 3.23 -1.04 -13.31
CA LEU A 299 2.06 -1.82 -12.94
C LEU A 299 1.26 -2.31 -14.15
N VAL A 300 1.11 -1.46 -15.17
CA VAL A 300 0.18 -1.76 -16.27
C VAL A 300 0.86 -2.30 -17.55
N GLY A 301 2.16 -2.15 -17.68
CA GLY A 301 2.86 -2.58 -18.89
C GLY A 301 2.39 -1.80 -20.12
N SER A 302 2.35 -2.47 -21.28
CA SER A 302 1.97 -1.84 -22.55
C SER A 302 0.46 -1.80 -22.81
N GLY A 303 -0.32 -2.55 -22.00
CA GLY A 303 -1.76 -2.70 -22.24
C GLY A 303 -2.08 -3.70 -23.37
N ASP A 304 -1.11 -4.43 -23.82
CA ASP A 304 -1.32 -5.48 -24.84
C ASP A 304 -2.00 -6.68 -24.19
N ARG A 305 -2.97 -7.27 -24.90
CA ARG A 305 -3.69 -8.45 -24.43
C ARG A 305 -2.79 -9.67 -24.17
N SER A 306 -1.59 -9.69 -24.73
CA SER A 306 -0.63 -10.77 -24.48
C SER A 306 0.04 -10.68 -23.10
N GLU A 307 -0.04 -9.53 -22.45
CA GLU A 307 0.56 -9.28 -21.13
C GLU A 307 -0.41 -9.51 -19.97
N ARG A 308 -1.47 -10.27 -20.22
CA ARG A 308 -2.56 -10.44 -19.24
C ARG A 308 -2.11 -11.10 -17.94
N ILE A 309 -2.67 -10.60 -16.84
CA ILE A 309 -2.62 -11.30 -15.55
C ILE A 309 -3.88 -12.14 -15.36
N ARG A 310 -4.98 -11.74 -16.01
CA ARG A 310 -6.30 -12.38 -15.82
C ARG A 310 -7.07 -12.38 -17.12
N THR A 311 -7.81 -13.46 -17.35
CA THR A 311 -8.69 -13.60 -18.50
C THR A 311 -10.11 -13.84 -18.04
N TYR A 312 -11.05 -13.13 -18.66
CA TYR A 312 -12.48 -13.24 -18.45
C TYR A 312 -13.09 -13.79 -19.72
N ASN A 313 -13.47 -15.07 -19.71
CA ASN A 313 -14.01 -15.78 -20.88
C ASN A 313 -15.52 -15.91 -20.69
N PHE A 314 -16.27 -15.06 -21.38
CA PHE A 314 -17.73 -15.01 -21.21
C PHE A 314 -18.43 -16.22 -21.83
N PRO A 315 -18.07 -16.69 -23.06
CA PRO A 315 -18.73 -17.88 -23.61
C PRO A 315 -18.60 -19.11 -22.72
N GLN A 316 -17.47 -19.27 -22.03
CA GLN A 316 -17.25 -20.44 -21.16
C GLN A 316 -17.60 -20.15 -19.69
N GLY A 317 -17.98 -18.92 -19.37
CA GLY A 317 -18.36 -18.55 -18.00
C GLY A 317 -17.23 -18.70 -17.00
N ARG A 318 -15.99 -18.51 -17.44
CA ARG A 318 -14.85 -18.72 -16.57
C ARG A 318 -13.94 -17.49 -16.46
N VAL A 319 -13.33 -17.38 -15.30
CA VAL A 319 -12.28 -16.37 -15.04
C VAL A 319 -11.03 -17.12 -14.63
N THR A 320 -9.89 -16.75 -15.23
CA THR A 320 -8.61 -17.41 -14.97
C THR A 320 -7.61 -16.36 -14.54
N ASP A 321 -6.97 -16.58 -13.38
CA ASP A 321 -5.81 -15.79 -12.99
C ASP A 321 -4.56 -16.58 -13.37
N HIS A 322 -3.80 -16.05 -14.32
CA HIS A 322 -2.67 -16.76 -14.89
C HIS A 322 -1.47 -16.81 -13.96
N ARG A 323 -1.40 -15.92 -12.98
CA ARG A 323 -0.28 -15.87 -12.05
C ARG A 323 -0.25 -17.05 -11.09
N ILE A 324 -1.42 -17.58 -10.74
CA ILE A 324 -1.55 -18.69 -9.80
C ILE A 324 -2.27 -19.89 -10.41
N ASN A 325 -2.49 -19.88 -11.73
CA ASN A 325 -3.18 -20.95 -12.47
C ASN A 325 -4.54 -21.28 -11.86
N LEU A 326 -5.26 -20.27 -11.44
CA LEU A 326 -6.60 -20.43 -10.85
C LEU A 326 -7.64 -20.24 -11.94
N THR A 327 -8.51 -21.20 -12.09
CA THR A 327 -9.66 -21.10 -13.00
C THR A 327 -10.94 -21.31 -12.21
N LEU A 328 -11.86 -20.36 -12.32
CA LEU A 328 -13.17 -20.39 -11.66
C LEU A 328 -14.24 -20.36 -12.72
N TYR A 329 -15.30 -21.16 -12.55
CA TYR A 329 -16.43 -21.22 -13.48
C TYR A 329 -17.61 -20.40 -12.95
N SER A 330 -17.32 -19.35 -12.20
CA SER A 330 -18.30 -18.45 -11.60
C SER A 330 -18.11 -17.00 -12.09
N LEU A 331 -17.83 -16.84 -13.40
CA LEU A 331 -17.58 -15.52 -13.98
C LEU A 331 -18.71 -14.52 -13.67
N GLY A 332 -19.95 -14.95 -13.79
CA GLY A 332 -21.09 -14.06 -13.52
C GLY A 332 -21.07 -13.49 -12.11
N GLU A 333 -20.76 -14.35 -11.13
CA GLU A 333 -20.67 -13.91 -9.73
C GLU A 333 -19.52 -12.92 -9.54
N VAL A 334 -18.38 -13.21 -10.15
CA VAL A 334 -17.19 -12.33 -10.04
C VAL A 334 -17.52 -10.95 -10.62
N MET A 335 -18.15 -10.91 -11.81
CA MET A 335 -18.52 -9.66 -12.44
C MET A 335 -19.56 -8.85 -11.64
N GLU A 336 -20.35 -9.52 -10.79
CA GLU A 336 -21.30 -8.85 -9.91
C GLU A 336 -20.69 -8.45 -8.57
N GLY A 337 -19.39 -8.61 -8.42
CA GLY A 337 -18.67 -8.12 -7.24
C GLY A 337 -18.02 -9.17 -6.37
N ALA A 338 -18.18 -10.46 -6.69
CA ALA A 338 -17.58 -11.53 -5.89
C ALA A 338 -16.09 -11.72 -6.24
N VAL A 339 -15.35 -10.63 -6.26
CA VAL A 339 -13.91 -10.62 -6.64
C VAL A 339 -13.07 -11.31 -5.56
N GLU A 340 -13.60 -11.44 -4.35
CA GLU A 340 -12.89 -12.16 -3.28
C GLU A 340 -12.56 -13.59 -3.68
N GLN A 341 -13.32 -14.18 -4.59
CA GLN A 341 -13.05 -15.54 -5.09
C GLN A 341 -11.69 -15.64 -5.77
N VAL A 342 -11.20 -14.53 -6.30
CA VAL A 342 -9.87 -14.46 -6.93
C VAL A 342 -8.85 -13.84 -5.97
N ILE A 343 -9.27 -12.80 -5.26
CA ILE A 343 -8.36 -12.04 -4.37
C ILE A 343 -7.84 -12.92 -3.23
N GLU A 344 -8.70 -13.70 -2.59
CA GLU A 344 -8.28 -14.52 -1.45
C GLU A 344 -7.23 -15.56 -1.82
N PRO A 345 -7.39 -16.33 -2.93
CA PRO A 345 -6.32 -17.23 -3.34
C PRO A 345 -5.01 -16.51 -3.68
N LEU A 346 -5.07 -15.30 -4.25
CA LEU A 346 -3.87 -14.51 -4.53
C LEU A 346 -3.17 -14.11 -3.23
N LEU A 347 -3.93 -13.68 -2.23
CA LEU A 347 -3.38 -13.33 -0.92
C LEU A 347 -2.74 -14.55 -0.27
N GLN A 348 -3.39 -15.71 -0.34
CA GLN A 348 -2.87 -16.94 0.24
C GLN A 348 -1.57 -17.34 -0.43
N GLU A 349 -1.49 -17.26 -1.74
CA GLU A 349 -0.27 -17.60 -2.49
C GLU A 349 0.86 -16.64 -2.13
N TYR A 350 0.55 -15.35 -2.04
CA TYR A 350 1.53 -14.34 -1.67
C TYR A 350 2.07 -14.59 -0.26
N GLN A 351 1.19 -14.90 0.70
CA GLN A 351 1.59 -15.21 2.06
C GLN A 351 2.44 -16.50 2.11
N ALA A 352 2.06 -17.51 1.32
CA ALA A 352 2.83 -18.75 1.26
C ALA A 352 4.24 -18.50 0.73
N ASP A 353 4.37 -17.65 -0.29
CA ASP A 353 5.68 -17.29 -0.84
C ASP A 353 6.52 -16.56 0.19
N GLN A 354 5.91 -15.65 0.95
CA GLN A 354 6.60 -14.91 2.00
C GLN A 354 7.05 -15.83 3.13
N LEU A 355 6.20 -16.79 3.53
CA LEU A 355 6.54 -17.76 4.57
C LEU A 355 7.70 -18.65 4.14
N ALA A 356 7.72 -19.05 2.86
CA ALA A 356 8.82 -19.85 2.31
C ALA A 356 10.13 -19.06 2.37
N ALA A 357 10.08 -17.76 2.06
CA ALA A 357 11.26 -16.91 2.11
C ALA A 357 11.77 -16.72 3.54
N LEU A 358 10.88 -16.71 4.54
CA LEU A 358 11.29 -16.63 5.95
C LEU A 358 12.08 -17.88 6.39
N GLY A 359 11.85 -19.00 5.73
CA GLY A 359 12.51 -20.26 6.05
C GLY A 359 13.96 -20.36 5.58
N ASP A 360 14.39 -19.43 4.75
CA ASP A 360 15.74 -19.35 4.22
C ASP A 360 16.56 -18.32 5.01
#